data_61fdaa71b9d1049a617e2acbeff106b3
#
_entry.id   61fdaa71b9d1049a617e2acbeff106b3
#
_cell.length_a   1.000
_cell.length_b   1.000
_cell.length_c   1.000
_cell.angle_alpha   90.00
_cell.angle_beta   90.00
_cell.angle_gamma   90.00
#
_symmetry.space_group_name_H-M   'P 1'
#
loop_
_entity.id
_entity.type
_entity.pdbx_description
1 polymer ?
#
loop_
_entity_poly.entity_id
_entity_poly.type
_entity_poly.pdbx_seq_one_letter_code
_entity_poly.pdbx_strand_id
1 'polypeptide(L)'
;MTRRIFLDTEWTAPPWSNRSELMWIGLADEKGRSWYGISSEVEIDPSTNDFISGVFRLITPDEPRLSRTQIAATVVDFCGEVGEFWAWIPTVERFAESFGLGDEASEMFEKCRDVDLQMLRGLVSPWPDGWPNRLHDLNAAAVAAGVEIPGRAVNHLHPRVHVEWNRQLFELIRASRSPQRPEPQPCS
;
A
#
# COMPACT_ATOMS: atom_id res chain seq x y z
N MET A 1 5.01 -21.17 -7.44
CA MET A 1 3.88 -20.21 -7.32
C MET A 1 4.47 -18.83 -7.08
N THR A 2 4.09 -17.85 -7.87
CA THR A 2 4.58 -16.47 -7.77
C THR A 2 4.06 -15.84 -6.48
N ARG A 3 4.94 -15.38 -5.60
CA ARG A 3 4.57 -14.77 -4.33
C ARG A 3 4.05 -13.35 -4.56
N ARG A 4 2.93 -13.02 -3.92
CA ARG A 4 2.32 -11.68 -3.96
C ARG A 4 2.57 -10.95 -2.66
N ILE A 5 2.97 -9.69 -2.79
CA ILE A 5 3.16 -8.78 -1.67
C ILE A 5 2.22 -7.60 -1.83
N PHE A 6 1.43 -7.34 -0.80
CA PHE A 6 0.58 -6.16 -0.66
C PHE A 6 1.36 -5.09 0.06
N LEU A 7 1.37 -3.90 -0.50
CA LEU A 7 2.22 -2.78 -0.10
C LEU A 7 1.35 -1.56 0.23
N ASP A 8 1.75 -0.81 1.23
CA ASP A 8 1.21 0.51 1.56
C ASP A 8 2.31 1.33 2.23
N THR A 9 2.45 2.60 1.84
CA THR A 9 3.46 3.52 2.38
C THR A 9 2.85 4.85 2.76
N GLU A 10 3.41 5.48 3.79
CA GLU A 10 3.07 6.85 4.15
C GLU A 10 4.34 7.72 4.18
N TRP A 11 4.19 8.99 3.86
CA TRP A 11 5.30 9.92 3.63
C TRP A 11 5.04 11.31 4.21
N THR A 12 6.12 12.04 4.48
CA THR A 12 6.10 13.34 5.17
C THR A 12 5.54 14.48 4.34
N ALA A 13 5.52 14.33 3.01
CA ALA A 13 5.08 15.37 2.08
C ALA A 13 4.45 14.73 0.85
N PRO A 14 3.70 15.46 0.03
CA PRO A 14 3.18 14.94 -1.22
C PRO A 14 4.27 14.31 -2.09
N PRO A 15 3.97 13.22 -2.81
CA PRO A 15 4.96 12.41 -3.54
C PRO A 15 5.73 13.17 -4.63
N TRP A 16 5.19 14.28 -5.13
CA TRP A 16 5.89 15.15 -6.08
C TRP A 16 6.86 16.14 -5.41
N SER A 17 6.88 16.18 -4.09
CA SER A 17 7.85 16.97 -3.34
C SER A 17 9.19 16.26 -3.30
N ASN A 18 10.27 16.97 -3.63
CA ASN A 18 11.64 16.47 -3.47
C ASN A 18 12.08 16.31 -2.00
N ARG A 19 11.18 16.64 -1.05
CA ARG A 19 11.38 16.48 0.41
C ARG A 19 10.52 15.36 0.98
N SER A 20 9.83 14.59 0.14
CA SER A 20 9.01 13.48 0.59
C SER A 20 9.91 12.34 1.10
N GLU A 21 9.75 11.99 2.38
CA GLU A 21 10.48 10.92 3.05
C GLU A 21 9.51 9.85 3.53
N LEU A 22 9.91 8.60 3.44
CA LEU A 22 9.13 7.47 3.94
C LEU A 22 8.99 7.56 5.46
N MET A 23 7.77 7.68 5.96
CA MET A 23 7.43 7.65 7.39
C MET A 23 7.30 6.22 7.88
N TRP A 24 6.51 5.43 7.17
CA TRP A 24 6.36 4.00 7.43
C TRP A 24 5.99 3.22 6.18
N ILE A 25 6.15 1.93 6.30
CA ILE A 25 5.79 0.96 5.28
C ILE A 25 5.05 -0.21 5.92
N GLY A 26 3.99 -0.67 5.28
CA GLY A 26 3.30 -1.91 5.59
C GLY A 26 3.46 -2.92 4.47
N LEU A 27 3.59 -4.19 4.83
CA LEU A 27 3.67 -5.32 3.93
C LEU A 27 2.76 -6.44 4.42
N ALA A 28 2.05 -7.07 3.50
CA ALA A 28 1.37 -8.34 3.76
C ALA A 28 1.62 -9.32 2.60
N ASP A 29 1.57 -10.61 2.86
CA ASP A 29 1.59 -11.62 1.80
C ASP A 29 0.25 -12.34 1.66
N GLU A 30 0.11 -13.10 0.59
CA GLU A 30 -1.11 -13.88 0.30
C GLU A 30 -1.39 -14.99 1.33
N LYS A 31 -0.43 -15.33 2.20
CA LYS A 31 -0.57 -16.31 3.28
C LYS A 31 -1.02 -15.70 4.59
N GLY A 32 -1.22 -14.38 4.63
CA GLY A 32 -1.68 -13.63 5.80
C GLY A 32 -0.58 -13.23 6.76
N ARG A 33 0.71 -13.39 6.40
CA ARG A 33 1.79 -12.77 7.17
C ARG A 33 1.75 -11.26 6.88
N SER A 34 1.91 -10.46 7.91
CA SER A 34 2.04 -8.99 7.77
C SER A 34 3.19 -8.47 8.62
N TRP A 35 3.77 -7.39 8.16
CA TRP A 35 4.82 -6.65 8.85
C TRP A 35 4.68 -5.16 8.53
N TYR A 36 5.16 -4.31 9.43
CA TYR A 36 5.30 -2.88 9.20
C TYR A 36 6.54 -2.34 9.89
N GLY A 37 7.07 -1.26 9.35
CA GLY A 37 8.20 -0.53 9.91
C GLY A 37 7.95 0.96 9.93
N ILE A 38 8.27 1.61 11.06
CA ILE A 38 8.18 3.05 11.28
C ILE A 38 9.59 3.60 11.30
N SER A 39 9.84 4.65 10.52
CA SER A 39 11.15 5.29 10.46
C SER A 39 11.48 6.03 11.76
N SER A 40 12.71 5.84 12.27
CA SER A 40 13.28 6.61 13.36
C SER A 40 14.00 7.89 12.88
N GLU A 41 14.17 8.04 11.57
CA GLU A 41 14.97 9.11 10.97
C GLU A 41 14.11 10.29 10.51
N VAL A 42 12.80 10.10 10.47
CA VAL A 42 11.85 11.15 10.09
C VAL A 42 11.41 11.92 11.32
N GLU A 43 11.74 13.20 11.36
CA GLU A 43 11.18 14.14 12.33
C GLU A 43 9.84 14.67 11.81
N ILE A 44 8.78 14.38 12.55
CA ILE A 44 7.44 14.83 12.21
C ILE A 44 7.03 15.92 13.19
N ASP A 45 6.83 17.12 12.68
CA ASP A 45 6.18 18.18 13.43
C ASP A 45 4.66 18.09 13.19
N PRO A 46 3.89 17.63 14.19
CA PRO A 46 2.44 17.48 14.06
C PRO A 46 1.69 18.81 13.90
N SER A 47 2.36 19.95 14.03
CA SER A 47 1.75 21.27 13.81
C SER A 47 1.72 21.69 12.34
N THR A 48 2.48 21.00 11.47
CA THR A 48 2.69 21.46 10.08
C THR A 48 1.68 20.92 9.06
N ASN A 49 0.96 19.83 9.36
CA ASN A 49 -0.01 19.24 8.46
C ASN A 49 -1.05 18.42 9.23
N ASP A 50 -2.34 18.66 9.00
CA ASP A 50 -3.43 17.94 9.67
C ASP A 50 -3.43 16.44 9.35
N PHE A 51 -3.07 16.05 8.14
CA PHE A 51 -2.91 14.65 7.74
C PHE A 51 -1.80 13.98 8.54
N ILE A 52 -0.60 14.57 8.56
CA ILE A 52 0.55 14.06 9.31
C ILE A 52 0.24 14.00 10.81
N SER A 53 -0.44 15.02 11.35
CA SER A 53 -0.89 15.03 12.75
C SER A 53 -1.88 13.92 13.07
N GLY A 54 -2.80 13.63 12.15
CA GLY A 54 -3.75 12.52 12.26
C GLY A 54 -3.04 11.18 12.28
N VAL A 55 -2.14 10.97 11.35
CA VAL A 55 -1.28 9.80 11.22
C VAL A 55 -0.44 9.61 12.48
N PHE A 56 0.22 10.67 12.98
CA PHE A 56 1.09 10.59 14.14
C PHE A 56 0.36 10.21 15.43
N ARG A 57 -0.89 10.64 15.61
CA ARG A 57 -1.71 10.28 16.78
C ARG A 57 -2.05 8.79 16.84
N LEU A 58 -1.96 8.08 15.72
CA LEU A 58 -2.22 6.64 15.63
C LEU A 58 -0.98 5.80 15.89
N ILE A 59 0.22 6.42 15.89
CA ILE A 59 1.46 5.76 16.27
C ILE A 59 1.56 5.84 17.79
N THR A 60 1.49 4.69 18.46
CA THR A 60 1.73 4.65 19.90
C THR A 60 3.18 4.98 20.20
N PRO A 61 3.48 5.71 21.30
CA PRO A 61 4.84 6.04 21.70
C PRO A 61 5.73 4.80 21.90
N ASP A 62 5.12 3.66 22.19
CA ASP A 62 5.78 2.39 22.48
C ASP A 62 6.08 1.55 21.23
N GLU A 63 5.65 1.98 20.05
CA GLU A 63 5.95 1.26 18.82
C GLU A 63 7.42 1.39 18.43
N PRO A 64 8.09 0.26 18.11
CA PRO A 64 9.50 0.28 17.77
C PRO A 64 9.73 1.05 16.47
N ARG A 65 10.60 2.05 16.54
CA ARG A 65 11.09 2.78 15.37
C ARG A 65 12.40 2.19 14.88
N LEU A 66 12.54 2.08 13.60
CA LEU A 66 13.66 1.45 12.92
C LEU A 66 14.41 2.46 12.06
N SER A 67 15.72 2.33 12.00
CA SER A 67 16.48 3.07 10.99
C SER A 67 16.09 2.62 9.58
N ARG A 68 16.30 3.49 8.61
CA ARG A 68 16.06 3.19 7.19
C ARG A 68 16.76 1.89 6.75
N THR A 69 17.98 1.67 7.21
CA THR A 69 18.74 0.44 6.93
C THR A 69 18.09 -0.80 7.54
N GLN A 70 17.58 -0.71 8.76
CA GLN A 70 16.87 -1.83 9.41
C GLN A 70 15.55 -2.13 8.68
N ILE A 71 14.79 -1.10 8.32
CA ILE A 71 13.57 -1.26 7.53
C ILE A 71 13.90 -1.96 6.20
N ALA A 72 14.89 -1.47 5.45
CA ALA A 72 15.30 -2.05 4.18
C ALA A 72 15.69 -3.53 4.30
N ALA A 73 16.52 -3.88 5.28
CA ALA A 73 16.93 -5.26 5.52
C ALA A 73 15.73 -6.17 5.85
N THR A 74 14.81 -5.70 6.71
CA THR A 74 13.62 -6.48 7.07
C THR A 74 12.64 -6.62 5.90
N VAL A 75 12.51 -5.59 5.07
CA VAL A 75 11.70 -5.64 3.84
C VAL A 75 12.23 -6.72 2.90
N VAL A 76 13.54 -6.76 2.67
CA VAL A 76 14.17 -7.77 1.80
C VAL A 76 13.95 -9.19 2.36
N ASP A 77 14.14 -9.38 3.66
CA ASP A 77 13.91 -10.68 4.33
C ASP A 77 12.43 -11.09 4.28
N PHE A 78 11.52 -10.16 4.59
CA PHE A 78 10.08 -10.43 4.53
C PHE A 78 9.63 -10.80 3.13
N CYS A 79 10.06 -10.05 2.13
CA CYS A 79 9.65 -10.24 0.74
C CYS A 79 10.25 -11.51 0.11
N GLY A 80 11.55 -11.76 0.29
CA GLY A 80 12.24 -12.87 -0.39
C GLY A 80 12.09 -12.80 -1.91
N GLU A 81 11.69 -13.89 -2.53
CA GLU A 81 11.37 -13.93 -3.97
C GLU A 81 9.94 -13.40 -4.21
N VAL A 82 9.83 -12.24 -4.86
CA VAL A 82 8.56 -11.59 -5.17
C VAL A 82 8.24 -11.75 -6.66
N GLY A 83 7.01 -12.12 -6.95
CA GLY A 83 6.52 -12.13 -8.33
C GLY A 83 5.61 -10.96 -8.66
N GLU A 84 4.87 -10.46 -7.68
CA GLU A 84 3.93 -9.36 -7.88
C GLU A 84 3.89 -8.45 -6.65
N PHE A 85 3.94 -7.12 -6.88
CA PHE A 85 3.57 -6.12 -5.88
C PHE A 85 2.17 -5.58 -6.18
N TRP A 86 1.34 -5.47 -5.16
CA TRP A 86 -0.03 -5.00 -5.22
C TRP A 86 -0.26 -3.87 -4.20
N ALA A 87 -0.90 -2.78 -4.63
CA ALA A 87 -1.33 -1.71 -3.75
C ALA A 87 -2.68 -1.13 -4.17
N TRP A 88 -3.31 -0.43 -3.26
CA TRP A 88 -4.47 0.39 -3.57
C TRP A 88 -4.02 1.68 -4.23
N ILE A 89 -4.45 1.91 -5.47
CA ILE A 89 -4.25 3.18 -6.19
C ILE A 89 -5.60 3.90 -6.22
N PRO A 90 -5.72 5.13 -5.69
CA PRO A 90 -6.98 5.88 -5.74
C PRO A 90 -7.36 6.21 -7.20
N THR A 91 -8.60 6.61 -7.44
CA THR A 91 -8.94 7.23 -8.74
C THR A 91 -8.37 8.64 -8.82
N VAL A 92 -8.29 9.21 -10.02
CA VAL A 92 -7.81 10.59 -10.23
C VAL A 92 -8.64 11.59 -9.44
N GLU A 93 -9.96 11.41 -9.42
CA GLU A 93 -10.90 12.27 -8.69
C GLU A 93 -10.62 12.24 -7.18
N ARG A 94 -10.48 11.03 -6.62
CA ARG A 94 -10.19 10.88 -5.19
C ARG A 94 -8.81 11.41 -4.81
N PHE A 95 -7.84 11.24 -5.69
CA PHE A 95 -6.51 11.83 -5.53
C PHE A 95 -6.59 13.36 -5.53
N ALA A 96 -7.31 13.96 -6.50
CA ALA A 96 -7.53 15.39 -6.59
C ALA A 96 -8.19 15.95 -5.31
N GLU A 97 -9.24 15.30 -4.83
CA GLU A 97 -9.92 15.67 -3.58
C GLU A 97 -8.98 15.62 -2.38
N SER A 98 -8.16 14.56 -2.28
CA SER A 98 -7.26 14.36 -1.13
C SER A 98 -6.16 15.42 -1.03
N PHE A 99 -5.73 15.97 -2.16
CA PHE A 99 -4.65 16.96 -2.22
C PHE A 99 -5.13 18.37 -2.60
N GLY A 100 -6.43 18.58 -2.79
CA GLY A 100 -7.01 19.87 -3.18
C GLY A 100 -6.54 20.33 -4.56
N LEU A 101 -6.34 19.41 -5.50
CA LEU A 101 -5.83 19.68 -6.84
C LEU A 101 -6.98 20.03 -7.80
N GLY A 102 -6.68 20.95 -8.75
CA GLY A 102 -7.55 21.32 -9.85
C GLY A 102 -7.22 20.58 -11.16
N ASP A 103 -7.03 21.37 -12.22
CA ASP A 103 -6.78 20.86 -13.58
C ASP A 103 -5.48 20.06 -13.73
N GLU A 104 -4.52 20.29 -12.83
CA GLU A 104 -3.24 19.57 -12.77
C GLU A 104 -3.33 18.15 -12.18
N ALA A 105 -4.49 17.76 -11.64
CA ALA A 105 -4.67 16.49 -10.92
C ALA A 105 -4.25 15.26 -11.74
N SER A 106 -4.61 15.21 -13.02
CA SER A 106 -4.29 14.07 -13.89
C SER A 106 -2.78 13.93 -14.12
N GLU A 107 -2.08 15.03 -14.35
CA GLU A 107 -0.62 15.02 -14.55
C GLU A 107 0.11 14.60 -13.27
N MET A 108 -0.31 15.13 -12.12
CA MET A 108 0.26 14.79 -10.83
C MET A 108 -0.04 13.34 -10.44
N PHE A 109 -1.25 12.86 -10.71
CA PHE A 109 -1.64 11.48 -10.48
C PHE A 109 -0.75 10.50 -11.25
N GLU A 110 -0.52 10.73 -12.54
CA GLU A 110 0.34 9.84 -13.35
C GLU A 110 1.79 9.81 -12.83
N LYS A 111 2.30 10.91 -12.31
CA LYS A 111 3.63 10.95 -11.67
C LYS A 111 3.70 10.19 -10.36
N CYS A 112 2.58 10.09 -9.64
CA CYS A 112 2.51 9.53 -8.29
C CYS A 112 1.81 8.17 -8.22
N ARG A 113 1.30 7.67 -9.34
CA ARG A 113 0.52 6.44 -9.41
C ARG A 113 1.22 5.24 -8.74
N ASP A 114 2.52 5.13 -8.91
CA ASP A 114 3.34 4.04 -8.37
C ASP A 114 4.14 4.48 -7.13
N VAL A 115 3.65 5.49 -6.38
CA VAL A 115 4.41 6.08 -5.28
C VAL A 115 4.89 5.05 -4.25
N ASP A 116 4.04 4.09 -3.89
CA ASP A 116 4.41 3.03 -2.95
C ASP A 116 5.62 2.23 -3.45
N LEU A 117 5.65 1.89 -4.73
CA LEU A 117 6.79 1.17 -5.32
C LEU A 117 8.01 2.09 -5.46
N GLN A 118 7.83 3.36 -5.76
CA GLN A 118 8.92 4.33 -5.82
C GLN A 118 9.57 4.49 -4.43
N MET A 119 8.78 4.59 -3.36
CA MET A 119 9.27 4.65 -1.99
C MET A 119 10.01 3.37 -1.59
N LEU A 120 9.46 2.22 -1.95
CA LEU A 120 10.11 0.92 -1.72
C LEU A 120 11.46 0.84 -2.45
N ARG A 121 11.56 1.30 -3.69
CA ARG A 121 12.80 1.34 -4.46
C ARG A 121 13.83 2.31 -3.89
N GLY A 122 13.38 3.45 -3.40
CA GLY A 122 14.23 4.40 -2.71
C GLY A 122 14.77 3.85 -1.39
N LEU A 123 14.02 2.98 -0.74
CA LEU A 123 14.39 2.32 0.51
C LEU A 123 15.37 1.16 0.29
N VAL A 124 15.08 0.29 -0.69
CA VAL A 124 15.85 -0.94 -0.97
C VAL A 124 16.78 -0.70 -2.16
N SER A 125 18.04 -0.46 -1.86
CA SER A 125 19.08 -0.23 -2.88
C SER A 125 20.34 -1.03 -2.55
N PRO A 126 20.88 -1.86 -3.47
CA PRO A 126 20.39 -2.12 -4.82
C PRO A 126 19.05 -2.86 -4.85
N TRP A 127 18.27 -2.65 -5.91
CA TRP A 127 17.01 -3.37 -6.12
C TRP A 127 17.29 -4.86 -6.36
N PRO A 128 16.65 -5.77 -5.61
CA PRO A 128 16.94 -7.20 -5.74
C PRO A 128 16.60 -7.75 -7.12
N ASP A 129 17.49 -8.60 -7.62
CA ASP A 129 17.29 -9.27 -8.91
C ASP A 129 16.01 -10.10 -8.90
N GLY A 130 15.24 -9.99 -9.97
CA GLY A 130 13.99 -10.72 -10.14
C GLY A 130 12.77 -10.07 -9.47
N TRP A 131 12.94 -9.02 -8.68
CA TRP A 131 11.79 -8.28 -8.15
C TRP A 131 11.10 -7.48 -9.27
N PRO A 132 9.74 -7.46 -9.29
CA PRO A 132 9.00 -6.76 -10.32
C PRO A 132 9.21 -5.24 -10.24
N ASN A 133 9.21 -4.62 -11.42
CA ASN A 133 9.40 -3.18 -11.59
C ASN A 133 8.08 -2.42 -11.76
N ARG A 134 6.96 -3.07 -11.50
CA ARG A 134 5.62 -2.49 -11.64
C ARG A 134 4.76 -2.85 -10.44
N LEU A 135 3.83 -1.97 -10.14
CA LEU A 135 2.79 -2.16 -9.15
C LEU A 135 1.48 -2.61 -9.85
N HIS A 136 0.78 -3.55 -9.25
CA HIS A 136 -0.56 -3.93 -9.66
C HIS A 136 -1.58 -3.13 -8.86
N ASP A 137 -2.57 -2.60 -9.55
CA ASP A 137 -3.61 -1.74 -9.00
C ASP A 137 -4.81 -2.58 -8.52
N LEU A 138 -5.03 -2.61 -7.20
CA LEU A 138 -6.16 -3.30 -6.58
C LEU A 138 -7.51 -2.65 -6.91
N ASN A 139 -7.55 -1.32 -7.03
CA ASN A 139 -8.77 -0.60 -7.37
C ASN A 139 -9.23 -0.96 -8.78
N ALA A 140 -8.33 -0.83 -9.76
CA ALA A 140 -8.63 -1.20 -11.13
C ALA A 140 -9.01 -2.69 -11.28
N ALA A 141 -8.34 -3.57 -10.52
CA ALA A 141 -8.63 -4.99 -10.54
C ALA A 141 -10.00 -5.33 -9.94
N ALA A 142 -10.43 -4.63 -8.87
CA ALA A 142 -11.75 -4.78 -8.25
C ALA A 142 -12.86 -4.32 -9.20
N VAL A 143 -12.70 -3.15 -9.82
CA VAL A 143 -13.64 -2.62 -10.82
C VAL A 143 -13.78 -3.60 -11.98
N ALA A 144 -12.67 -4.09 -12.54
CA ALA A 144 -12.67 -5.04 -13.65
C ALA A 144 -13.30 -6.41 -13.28
N ALA A 145 -13.30 -6.76 -12.00
CA ALA A 145 -13.92 -7.99 -11.49
C ALA A 145 -15.37 -7.81 -11.02
N GLY A 146 -15.93 -6.58 -11.07
CA GLY A 146 -17.25 -6.27 -10.57
C GLY A 146 -17.39 -6.47 -9.04
N VAL A 147 -16.31 -6.35 -8.31
CA VAL A 147 -16.27 -6.49 -6.85
C VAL A 147 -16.59 -5.15 -6.22
N GLU A 148 -17.59 -5.14 -5.35
CA GLU A 148 -17.86 -3.99 -4.49
C GLU A 148 -16.68 -3.81 -3.52
N ILE A 149 -16.10 -2.60 -3.52
CA ILE A 149 -14.94 -2.29 -2.72
C ILE A 149 -15.41 -2.03 -1.29
N PRO A 150 -15.00 -2.86 -0.29
CA PRO A 150 -15.35 -2.64 1.09
C PRO A 150 -14.89 -1.26 1.56
N GLY A 151 -15.68 -0.59 2.38
CA GLY A 151 -15.27 0.67 2.96
C GLY A 151 -13.89 0.54 3.60
N ARG A 152 -12.90 1.26 3.08
CA ARG A 152 -11.59 1.37 3.74
C ARG A 152 -11.85 2.06 5.06
N ALA A 153 -11.36 1.51 6.15
CA ALA A 153 -11.49 2.11 7.46
C ALA A 153 -10.75 3.45 7.47
N VAL A 154 -11.45 4.52 7.13
CA VAL A 154 -10.92 5.87 6.85
C VAL A 154 -10.18 6.45 8.07
N ASN A 155 -10.41 5.89 9.26
CA ASN A 155 -9.85 6.37 10.51
C ASN A 155 -8.62 5.57 11.00
N HIS A 156 -8.15 4.59 10.24
CA HIS A 156 -6.99 3.79 10.61
C HIS A 156 -5.89 3.97 9.58
N LEU A 157 -5.06 4.99 9.79
CA LEU A 157 -3.87 5.25 8.98
C LEU A 157 -2.70 4.31 9.33
N HIS A 158 -2.95 3.27 10.13
CA HIS A 158 -1.91 2.34 10.51
C HIS A 158 -1.55 1.41 9.34
N PRO A 159 -0.28 1.32 8.92
CA PRO A 159 0.13 0.63 7.71
C PRO A 159 -0.24 -0.85 7.70
N ARG A 160 -0.25 -1.51 8.87
CA ARG A 160 -0.69 -2.90 8.99
C ARG A 160 -2.16 -3.07 8.61
N VAL A 161 -3.03 -2.15 9.04
CA VAL A 161 -4.47 -2.21 8.73
C VAL A 161 -4.68 -2.06 7.22
N HIS A 162 -3.93 -1.16 6.58
CA HIS A 162 -4.03 -0.91 5.15
C HIS A 162 -3.59 -2.11 4.32
N VAL A 163 -2.46 -2.73 4.64
CA VAL A 163 -2.00 -3.88 3.85
C VAL A 163 -2.83 -5.15 4.08
N GLU A 164 -3.39 -5.31 5.27
CA GLU A 164 -4.34 -6.39 5.53
C GLU A 164 -5.66 -6.18 4.76
N TRP A 165 -6.13 -4.93 4.67
CA TRP A 165 -7.27 -4.57 3.83
C TRP A 165 -6.97 -4.79 2.34
N ASN A 166 -5.80 -4.40 1.85
CA ASN A 166 -5.35 -4.65 0.48
C ASN A 166 -5.38 -6.16 0.17
N ARG A 167 -4.88 -6.99 1.07
CA ARG A 167 -4.93 -8.45 0.95
C ARG A 167 -6.36 -8.98 0.90
N GLN A 168 -7.23 -8.51 1.79
CA GLN A 168 -8.64 -8.93 1.84
C GLN A 168 -9.38 -8.57 0.55
N LEU A 169 -9.17 -7.35 0.01
CA LEU A 169 -9.73 -6.94 -1.27
C LEU A 169 -9.27 -7.86 -2.40
N PHE A 170 -7.98 -8.21 -2.43
CA PHE A 170 -7.45 -9.16 -3.42
C PHE A 170 -8.14 -10.52 -3.32
N GLU A 171 -8.40 -11.05 -2.11
CA GLU A 171 -9.12 -12.31 -1.93
C GLU A 171 -10.56 -12.24 -2.47
N LEU A 172 -11.26 -11.13 -2.29
CA LEU A 172 -12.59 -10.91 -2.89
C LEU A 172 -12.52 -10.91 -4.42
N ILE A 173 -11.54 -10.24 -5.01
CA ILE A 173 -11.29 -10.21 -6.46
C ILE A 173 -11.02 -11.64 -6.98
N ARG A 174 -10.20 -12.40 -6.26
CA ARG A 174 -9.89 -13.78 -6.63
C ARG A 174 -11.11 -14.69 -6.55
N ALA A 175 -11.91 -14.53 -5.50
CA ALA A 175 -13.13 -15.32 -5.31
C ALA A 175 -14.17 -15.07 -6.42
N SER A 176 -14.34 -13.82 -6.84
CA SER A 176 -15.28 -13.45 -7.91
C SER A 176 -14.91 -14.04 -9.28
N ARG A 177 -13.62 -14.27 -9.52
CA ARG A 177 -13.09 -14.87 -10.77
C ARG A 177 -13.11 -16.40 -10.78
N SER A 178 -13.37 -17.03 -9.63
CA SER A 178 -13.46 -18.50 -9.55
C SER A 178 -14.80 -18.94 -10.13
N PRO A 179 -14.86 -19.92 -11.06
CA PRO A 179 -16.11 -20.41 -11.59
C PRO A 179 -16.97 -20.94 -10.43
N GLN A 180 -18.19 -20.43 -10.31
CA GLN A 180 -19.16 -20.96 -9.34
C GLN A 180 -19.33 -22.46 -9.63
N ARG A 181 -19.04 -23.27 -8.62
CA ARG A 181 -19.32 -24.71 -8.69
C ARG A 181 -20.83 -24.85 -8.90
N PRO A 182 -21.30 -25.53 -9.98
CA PRO A 182 -22.73 -25.75 -10.14
C PRO A 182 -23.29 -26.41 -8.88
N GLU A 183 -24.40 -25.86 -8.38
CA GLU A 183 -25.11 -26.49 -7.26
C GLU A 183 -25.44 -27.95 -7.63
N PRO A 184 -25.25 -28.91 -6.73
CA PRO A 184 -25.67 -30.30 -6.97
C PRO A 184 -27.17 -30.29 -7.20
N GLN A 185 -27.59 -30.70 -8.41
CA GLN A 185 -29.02 -30.87 -8.70
C GLN A 185 -29.58 -31.91 -7.74
N PRO A 186 -30.70 -31.65 -7.09
CA PRO A 186 -31.36 -32.66 -6.25
C PRO A 186 -31.69 -33.88 -7.12
N CYS A 187 -31.22 -35.04 -6.69
CA CYS A 187 -31.62 -36.33 -7.30
C CYS A 187 -33.13 -36.46 -7.18
N SER A 188 -33.81 -36.52 -8.34
CA SER A 188 -35.23 -36.82 -8.47
C SER A 188 -35.49 -38.33 -8.26
#